data_c0d25a7d410c9e315d812aeab97bca51
#
_entry.id   c0d25a7d410c9e315d812aeab97bca51
#
_cell.length_a   1.000
_cell.length_b   1.000
_cell.length_c   1.000
_cell.angle_alpha   90.00
_cell.angle_beta   90.00
_cell.angle_gamma   90.00
#
_symmetry.space_group_name_H-M   'P 1'
#
loop_
_entity.id
_entity.type
_entity.pdbx_description
1 polymer ?
#
loop_
_entity_poly.entity_id
_entity_poly.type
_entity_poly.pdbx_seq_one_letter_code
_entity_poly.pdbx_strand_id
1 'polypeptide(L)'
;MLLEYASRGLVGMLTPQANTTVEPEFNLLWPPRVAMINARLMSDKPAMDARLIDYFANYGGALGQFANAPLKAAAAACTGASYLAGREREASVVAELEARHGFAFITAATAVVDALTVLKAKRIGLVSPYPAGLNQASVAY
;
A
#
# COMPACT_ATOMS: atom_id res chain seq x y z
N MET A 1 -17.22 11.81 -14.61
CA MET A 1 -17.41 10.68 -15.55
C MET A 1 -17.86 9.47 -14.75
N LEU A 2 -18.98 8.83 -15.15
CA LEU A 2 -19.43 7.59 -14.53
C LEU A 2 -18.67 6.42 -15.17
N LEU A 3 -17.98 5.63 -14.36
CA LEU A 3 -17.31 4.40 -14.81
C LEU A 3 -18.31 3.24 -14.72
N GLU A 4 -18.45 2.46 -15.79
CA GLU A 4 -19.43 1.38 -15.90
C GLU A 4 -19.25 0.33 -14.78
N TYR A 5 -18.03 -0.16 -14.57
CA TYR A 5 -17.72 -1.19 -13.57
C TYR A 5 -17.28 -0.63 -12.21
N ALA A 6 -17.04 0.66 -12.10
CA ALA A 6 -16.55 1.33 -10.90
C ALA A 6 -17.41 2.54 -10.53
N SER A 7 -18.75 2.41 -10.61
CA SER A 7 -19.65 3.54 -10.37
C SER A 7 -19.61 4.10 -8.94
N ARG A 8 -19.10 3.33 -7.97
CA ARG A 8 -18.85 3.78 -6.58
C ARG A 8 -17.44 4.29 -6.36
N GLY A 9 -16.48 3.86 -7.16
CA GLY A 9 -15.11 4.35 -7.08
C GLY A 9 -14.10 3.43 -7.75
N LEU A 10 -13.06 4.03 -8.29
CA LEU A 10 -11.88 3.36 -8.81
C LEU A 10 -10.73 3.58 -7.85
N VAL A 11 -10.05 2.50 -7.46
CA VAL A 11 -8.90 2.51 -6.54
C VAL A 11 -7.63 2.11 -7.28
N GLY A 12 -6.57 2.91 -7.13
CA GLY A 12 -5.23 2.55 -7.61
C GLY A 12 -4.50 1.72 -6.57
N MET A 13 -3.93 0.59 -6.95
CA MET A 13 -3.17 -0.27 -6.06
C MET A 13 -1.71 -0.36 -6.50
N LEU A 14 -0.78 -0.02 -5.63
CA LEU A 14 0.65 -0.23 -5.83
C LEU A 14 1.04 -1.57 -5.22
N THR A 15 1.39 -2.54 -6.06
CA THR A 15 1.68 -3.91 -5.64
C THR A 15 3.14 -4.27 -5.88
N PRO A 16 3.85 -4.88 -4.92
CA PRO A 16 5.20 -5.40 -5.15
C PRO A 16 5.30 -6.27 -6.39
N GLN A 17 6.40 -6.15 -7.14
CA GLN A 17 6.58 -6.75 -8.47
C GLN A 17 6.26 -8.25 -8.58
N ALA A 18 6.54 -9.02 -7.53
CA ALA A 18 6.34 -10.47 -7.52
C ALA A 18 5.13 -10.91 -6.66
N ASN A 19 4.33 -9.98 -6.15
CA ASN A 19 3.14 -10.34 -5.38
C ASN A 19 2.03 -10.83 -6.31
N THR A 20 1.45 -11.99 -6.00
CA THR A 20 0.41 -12.65 -6.78
C THR A 20 -0.93 -12.73 -6.06
N THR A 21 -1.03 -12.18 -4.85
CA THR A 21 -2.21 -12.35 -3.98
C THR A 21 -3.08 -11.10 -3.90
N VAL A 22 -2.51 -9.93 -4.04
CA VAL A 22 -3.23 -8.65 -3.87
C VAL A 22 -4.44 -8.56 -4.80
N GLU A 23 -4.24 -8.76 -6.10
CA GLU A 23 -5.32 -8.64 -7.06
C GLU A 23 -6.45 -9.66 -6.84
N PRO A 24 -6.18 -10.98 -6.69
CA PRO A 24 -7.26 -11.93 -6.47
C PRO A 24 -7.96 -11.74 -5.13
N GLU A 25 -7.24 -11.41 -4.05
CA GLU A 25 -7.85 -11.17 -2.74
C GLU A 25 -8.75 -9.95 -2.74
N PHE A 26 -8.30 -8.82 -3.29
CA PHE A 26 -9.14 -7.64 -3.40
C PHE A 26 -10.36 -7.86 -4.29
N ASN A 27 -10.24 -8.63 -5.39
CA ASN A 27 -11.39 -8.97 -6.23
C ASN A 27 -12.46 -9.76 -5.48
N LEU A 28 -12.08 -10.53 -4.45
CA LEU A 28 -13.04 -11.22 -3.58
C LEU A 28 -13.64 -10.31 -2.49
N LEU A 29 -12.87 -9.31 -2.05
CA LEU A 29 -13.23 -8.46 -0.89
C LEU A 29 -13.94 -7.17 -1.29
N TRP A 30 -13.75 -6.66 -2.52
CA TRP A 30 -14.35 -5.41 -2.94
C TRP A 30 -15.87 -5.45 -2.91
N PRO A 31 -16.52 -4.42 -2.35
CA PRO A 31 -17.96 -4.29 -2.49
C PRO A 31 -18.35 -4.07 -3.96
N PRO A 32 -19.54 -4.47 -4.39
CA PRO A 32 -19.99 -4.26 -5.76
C PRO A 32 -19.84 -2.81 -6.21
N ARG A 33 -19.44 -2.62 -7.47
CA ARG A 33 -19.25 -1.32 -8.11
C ARG A 33 -18.04 -0.51 -7.62
N VAL A 34 -17.16 -1.09 -6.83
CA VAL A 34 -15.80 -0.62 -6.63
C VAL A 34 -14.87 -1.47 -7.49
N ALA A 35 -13.97 -0.86 -8.21
CA ALA A 35 -12.96 -1.56 -9.00
C ALA A 35 -11.55 -1.10 -8.64
N MET A 36 -10.60 -1.94 -8.96
CA MET A 36 -9.17 -1.68 -8.74
C MET A 36 -8.43 -1.71 -10.08
N ILE A 37 -7.49 -0.80 -10.24
CA ILE A 37 -6.42 -0.91 -11.23
C ILE A 37 -5.08 -1.00 -10.50
N ASN A 38 -4.13 -1.71 -11.08
CA ASN A 38 -2.90 -2.07 -10.41
C ASN A 38 -1.67 -1.54 -11.14
N ALA A 39 -0.70 -1.02 -10.39
CA ALA A 39 0.63 -0.66 -10.85
C ALA A 39 1.69 -1.43 -10.05
N ARG A 40 2.76 -1.84 -10.69
CA ARG A 40 3.83 -2.61 -10.02
C ARG A 40 4.88 -1.69 -9.42
N LEU A 41 5.19 -1.93 -8.14
CA LEU A 41 6.40 -1.42 -7.51
C LEU A 41 7.57 -2.29 -7.99
N MET A 42 8.48 -1.69 -8.73
CA MET A 42 9.59 -2.38 -9.37
C MET A 42 10.92 -1.99 -8.72
N SER A 43 11.82 -2.96 -8.60
CA SER A 43 13.22 -2.75 -8.20
C SER A 43 14.09 -3.86 -8.80
N ASP A 44 15.29 -3.53 -9.21
CA ASP A 44 16.30 -4.46 -9.70
C ASP A 44 17.27 -4.95 -8.60
N LYS A 45 17.07 -4.48 -7.37
CA LYS A 45 17.96 -4.81 -6.25
C LYS A 45 17.83 -6.29 -5.87
N PRO A 46 18.96 -7.00 -5.66
CA PRO A 46 18.93 -8.41 -5.28
C PRO A 46 18.51 -8.61 -3.81
N ALA A 47 18.87 -7.70 -2.92
CA ALA A 47 18.54 -7.80 -1.50
C ALA A 47 17.11 -7.32 -1.22
N MET A 48 16.38 -8.04 -0.34
CA MET A 48 14.99 -7.71 -0.01
C MET A 48 14.86 -6.30 0.55
N ASP A 49 15.66 -5.93 1.54
CA ASP A 49 15.58 -4.63 2.21
C ASP A 49 15.82 -3.48 1.21
N ALA A 50 16.79 -3.65 0.32
CA ALA A 50 17.06 -2.66 -0.73
C ALA A 50 15.84 -2.51 -1.69
N ARG A 51 15.19 -3.62 -2.08
CA ARG A 51 13.96 -3.56 -2.88
C ARG A 51 12.83 -2.84 -2.15
N LEU A 52 12.65 -3.12 -0.87
CA LEU A 52 11.60 -2.48 -0.07
C LEU A 52 11.82 -0.97 0.07
N ILE A 53 13.08 -0.54 0.22
CA ILE A 53 13.45 0.88 0.22
C ILE A 53 13.15 1.52 -1.14
N ASP A 54 13.50 0.85 -2.25
CA ASP A 54 13.17 1.32 -3.60
C ASP A 54 11.66 1.43 -3.82
N TYR A 55 10.88 0.45 -3.37
CA TYR A 55 9.42 0.50 -3.47
C TYR A 55 8.85 1.72 -2.77
N PHE A 56 9.29 1.97 -1.54
CA PHE A 56 8.85 3.14 -0.78
C PHE A 56 9.23 4.46 -1.48
N ALA A 57 10.46 4.57 -1.92
CA ALA A 57 10.96 5.76 -2.61
C ALA A 57 10.24 6.04 -3.94
N ASN A 58 9.69 5.01 -4.58
CA ASN A 58 9.06 5.11 -5.90
C ASN A 58 7.53 5.13 -5.88
N TYR A 59 6.87 5.35 -4.75
CA TYR A 59 5.40 5.44 -4.70
C TYR A 59 4.86 6.49 -5.68
N GLY A 60 5.46 7.68 -5.71
CA GLY A 60 5.04 8.75 -6.62
C GLY A 60 5.21 8.39 -8.11
N GLY A 61 6.33 7.76 -8.48
CA GLY A 61 6.55 7.27 -9.85
C GLY A 61 5.59 6.16 -10.23
N ALA A 62 5.28 5.25 -9.32
CA ALA A 62 4.33 4.18 -9.54
C ALA A 62 2.90 4.70 -9.69
N LEU A 63 2.49 5.71 -8.93
CA LEU A 63 1.20 6.40 -9.11
C LEU A 63 1.07 7.04 -10.48
N GLY A 64 2.17 7.52 -11.07
CA GLY A 64 2.19 8.06 -12.43
C GLY A 64 1.75 7.08 -13.51
N GLN A 65 1.83 5.75 -13.27
CA GLN A 65 1.37 4.73 -14.20
C GLN A 65 -0.15 4.74 -14.40
N PHE A 66 -0.90 5.30 -13.46
CA PHE A 66 -2.36 5.45 -13.60
C PHE A 66 -2.79 6.61 -14.48
N ALA A 67 -1.86 7.49 -14.87
CA ALA A 67 -2.07 8.62 -15.77
C ALA A 67 -3.31 9.45 -15.37
N ASN A 68 -4.28 9.55 -16.26
CA ASN A 68 -5.52 10.30 -16.05
C ASN A 68 -6.69 9.44 -15.57
N ALA A 69 -6.45 8.24 -15.07
CA ALA A 69 -7.51 7.41 -14.49
C ALA A 69 -8.18 8.16 -13.31
N PRO A 70 -9.53 8.20 -13.25
CA PRO A 70 -10.24 8.99 -12.24
C PRO A 70 -10.29 8.26 -10.89
N LEU A 71 -9.13 8.14 -10.24
CA LEU A 71 -9.01 7.49 -8.95
C LEU A 71 -9.77 8.26 -7.87
N LYS A 72 -10.41 7.51 -6.96
CA LYS A 72 -10.99 8.05 -5.72
C LYS A 72 -10.04 7.89 -4.54
N ALA A 73 -9.18 6.89 -4.59
CA ALA A 73 -8.14 6.63 -3.60
C ALA A 73 -7.05 5.78 -4.23
N ALA A 74 -5.90 5.72 -3.58
CA ALA A 74 -4.87 4.74 -3.90
C ALA A 74 -4.30 4.10 -2.63
N ALA A 75 -3.66 2.95 -2.79
CA ALA A 75 -3.02 2.24 -1.69
C ALA A 75 -1.70 1.59 -2.11
N ALA A 76 -0.79 1.42 -1.15
CA ALA A 76 0.44 0.63 -1.32
C ALA A 76 0.34 -0.69 -0.56
N ALA A 77 0.29 -1.81 -1.26
CA ALA A 77 0.11 -3.14 -0.70
C ALA A 77 1.47 -3.78 -0.30
N CYS A 78 2.26 -3.06 0.49
CA CYS A 78 3.57 -3.51 0.94
C CYS A 78 3.88 -3.03 2.36
N THR A 79 3.68 -3.89 3.37
CA THR A 79 3.97 -3.54 4.77
C THR A 79 5.46 -3.36 5.03
N GLY A 80 6.31 -4.22 4.45
CA GLY A 80 7.75 -4.19 4.68
C GLY A 80 8.41 -2.87 4.26
N ALA A 81 7.94 -2.23 3.19
CA ALA A 81 8.43 -0.93 2.76
C ALA A 81 8.18 0.16 3.83
N SER A 82 6.99 0.16 4.42
CA SER A 82 6.60 1.06 5.50
C SER A 82 7.39 0.80 6.79
N TYR A 83 7.59 -0.46 7.15
CA TYR A 83 8.35 -0.83 8.35
C TYR A 83 9.79 -0.31 8.30
N LEU A 84 10.44 -0.38 7.14
CA LEU A 84 11.79 0.17 6.96
C LEU A 84 11.82 1.70 6.91
N ALA A 85 10.78 2.33 6.38
CA ALA A 85 10.68 3.79 6.34
C ALA A 85 10.41 4.39 7.73
N GLY A 86 9.64 3.68 8.56
CA GLY A 86 9.11 4.16 9.83
C GLY A 86 7.92 5.11 9.67
N ARG A 87 7.11 5.21 10.72
CA ARG A 87 5.81 5.92 10.69
C ARG A 87 5.91 7.40 10.34
N GLU A 88 6.88 8.10 10.89
CA GLU A 88 7.04 9.54 10.69
C GLU A 88 7.32 9.86 9.21
N ARG A 89 8.29 9.16 8.61
CA ARG A 89 8.63 9.34 7.20
C ARG A 89 7.49 8.92 6.29
N GLU A 90 6.82 7.83 6.62
CA GLU A 90 5.65 7.38 5.86
C GLU A 90 4.54 8.42 5.88
N ALA A 91 4.18 8.96 7.04
CA ALA A 91 3.16 9.99 7.16
C ALA A 91 3.48 11.22 6.31
N SER A 92 4.76 11.64 6.29
CA SER A 92 5.21 12.76 5.45
C SER A 92 5.03 12.47 3.95
N VAL A 93 5.43 11.27 3.49
CA VAL A 93 5.29 10.86 2.08
C VAL A 93 3.82 10.72 1.69
N VAL A 94 2.99 10.13 2.55
CA VAL A 94 1.54 10.02 2.32
C VAL A 94 0.92 11.40 2.13
N ALA A 95 1.20 12.34 3.03
CA ALA A 95 0.67 13.71 2.94
C ALA A 95 1.12 14.42 1.66
N GLU A 96 2.38 14.25 1.24
CA GLU A 96 2.88 14.80 -0.02
C GLU A 96 2.15 14.20 -1.24
N LEU A 97 1.93 12.89 -1.26
CA LEU A 97 1.24 12.21 -2.35
C LEU A 97 -0.22 12.64 -2.44
N GLU A 98 -0.92 12.73 -1.31
CA GLU A 98 -2.31 13.20 -1.25
C GLU A 98 -2.44 14.65 -1.75
N ALA A 99 -1.56 15.53 -1.29
CA ALA A 99 -1.54 16.93 -1.74
C ALA A 99 -1.27 17.06 -3.25
N ARG A 100 -0.39 16.22 -3.80
CA ARG A 100 -0.03 16.24 -5.22
C ARG A 100 -1.13 15.69 -6.11
N HIS A 101 -1.78 14.61 -5.70
CA HIS A 101 -2.71 13.86 -6.54
C HIS A 101 -4.19 14.15 -6.28
N GLY A 102 -4.54 14.76 -5.14
CA GLY A 102 -5.91 15.15 -4.81
C GLY A 102 -6.83 13.99 -4.43
N PHE A 103 -6.29 12.84 -4.06
CA PHE A 103 -7.04 11.69 -3.56
C PHE A 103 -6.35 11.07 -2.33
N ALA A 104 -7.10 10.34 -1.51
CA ALA A 104 -6.57 9.68 -0.33
C ALA A 104 -5.58 8.56 -0.69
N PHE A 105 -4.48 8.46 0.07
CA PHE A 105 -3.48 7.42 -0.09
C PHE A 105 -3.23 6.70 1.24
N ILE A 106 -3.31 5.37 1.25
CA ILE A 106 -3.05 4.57 2.44
C ILE A 106 -2.01 3.49 2.16
N THR A 107 -1.19 3.18 3.16
CA THR A 107 -0.29 2.03 3.10
C THR A 107 -0.88 0.83 3.81
N ALA A 108 -0.43 -0.37 3.45
CA ALA A 108 -0.86 -1.59 4.13
C ALA A 108 -0.47 -1.59 5.62
N ALA A 109 0.67 -1.01 6.00
CA ALA A 109 1.10 -0.95 7.38
C ALA A 109 0.21 -0.02 8.22
N THR A 110 -0.09 1.19 7.72
CA THR A 110 -1.05 2.09 8.37
C THR A 110 -2.43 1.43 8.48
N ALA A 111 -2.92 0.77 7.43
CA ALA A 111 -4.22 0.08 7.47
C ALA A 111 -4.27 -1.01 8.54
N VAL A 112 -3.17 -1.75 8.78
CA VAL A 112 -3.08 -2.72 9.88
C VAL A 112 -3.19 -2.04 11.24
N VAL A 113 -2.47 -0.94 11.46
CA VAL A 113 -2.53 -0.18 12.72
C VAL A 113 -3.93 0.38 12.96
N ASP A 114 -4.55 0.93 11.93
CA ASP A 114 -5.92 1.47 12.01
C ASP A 114 -6.91 0.36 12.36
N ALA A 115 -6.81 -0.81 11.73
CA ALA A 115 -7.66 -1.95 12.05
C ALA A 115 -7.47 -2.42 13.49
N LEU A 116 -6.25 -2.53 13.98
CA LEU A 116 -5.95 -2.88 15.38
C LEU A 116 -6.52 -1.85 16.37
N THR A 117 -6.47 -0.57 15.99
CA THR A 117 -7.03 0.52 16.80
C THR A 117 -8.55 0.44 16.88
N VAL A 118 -9.23 0.23 15.73
CA VAL A 118 -10.68 0.04 15.68
C VAL A 118 -11.12 -1.18 16.49
N LEU A 119 -10.38 -2.26 16.43
CA LEU A 119 -10.61 -3.48 17.20
C LEU A 119 -10.26 -3.33 18.69
N LYS A 120 -9.66 -2.22 19.10
CA LYS A 120 -9.17 -1.97 20.46
C LYS A 120 -8.22 -3.08 20.94
N ALA A 121 -7.42 -3.63 20.04
CA ALA A 121 -6.50 -4.71 20.33
C ALA A 121 -5.45 -4.28 21.36
N LYS A 122 -5.33 -5.04 22.47
CA LYS A 122 -4.35 -4.79 23.54
C LYS A 122 -3.14 -5.73 23.47
N ARG A 123 -3.35 -6.89 22.89
CA ARG A 123 -2.31 -7.92 22.73
C ARG A 123 -2.52 -8.57 21.37
N ILE A 124 -1.46 -8.68 20.60
CA ILE A 124 -1.46 -9.32 19.29
C ILE A 124 -0.35 -10.38 19.24
N GLY A 125 -0.55 -11.41 18.44
CA GLY A 125 0.51 -12.31 17.99
C GLY A 125 0.93 -11.91 16.58
N LEU A 126 2.23 -11.76 16.34
CA LEU A 126 2.78 -11.50 15.02
C LEU A 126 3.35 -12.79 14.44
N VAL A 127 2.79 -13.23 13.31
CA VAL A 127 3.33 -14.29 12.46
C VAL A 127 3.76 -13.66 11.16
N SER A 128 5.03 -13.77 10.81
CA SER A 128 5.60 -13.05 9.69
C SER A 128 6.66 -13.89 8.97
N PRO A 129 6.72 -13.87 7.63
CA PRO A 129 7.75 -14.54 6.85
C PRO A 129 9.06 -13.72 6.75
N TYR A 130 9.10 -12.54 7.34
CA TYR A 130 10.23 -11.62 7.20
C TYR A 130 11.46 -12.06 8.03
N PRO A 131 12.67 -11.70 7.58
CA PRO A 131 13.89 -11.85 8.38
C PRO A 131 13.83 -11.11 9.72
N ALA A 132 14.67 -11.50 10.68
CA ALA A 132 14.64 -10.97 12.04
C ALA A 132 14.69 -9.43 12.12
N GLY A 133 15.55 -8.78 11.33
CA GLY A 133 15.65 -7.32 11.32
C GLY A 133 14.36 -6.62 10.88
N LEU A 134 13.71 -7.12 9.84
CA LEU A 134 12.45 -6.57 9.36
C LEU A 134 11.30 -6.89 10.32
N ASN A 135 11.32 -8.03 11.00
CA ASN A 135 10.38 -8.34 12.08
C ASN A 135 10.53 -7.38 13.27
N GLN A 136 11.76 -7.01 13.65
CA GLN A 136 11.98 -6.00 14.68
C GLN A 136 11.41 -4.63 14.24
N ALA A 137 11.64 -4.24 12.99
CA ALA A 137 11.07 -3.01 12.44
C ALA A 137 9.52 -3.04 12.45
N SER A 138 8.91 -4.20 12.16
CA SER A 138 7.44 -4.33 12.17
C SER A 138 6.84 -4.22 13.57
N VAL A 139 7.56 -4.68 14.61
CA VAL A 139 7.13 -4.55 16.02
C VAL A 139 7.28 -3.10 16.50
N ALA A 140 8.32 -2.40 16.03
CA ALA A 140 8.56 -1.00 16.38
C ALA A 140 7.60 -0.03 15.66
N TYR A 141 7.09 -0.43 14.50
CA TYR A 141 6.11 0.33 13.73
C TYR A 141 4.74 0.36 14.42
#